data_9b7dbe9655620f81b14e2985a3a947a7
#
_entry.id   9b7dbe9655620f81b14e2985a3a947a7
#
_cell.length_a   1.000
_cell.length_b   1.000
_cell.length_c   1.000
_cell.angle_alpha   90.00
_cell.angle_beta   90.00
_cell.angle_gamma   90.00
#
_symmetry.space_group_name_H-M   'P 1'
#
loop_
_entity.id
_entity.type
_entity.pdbx_description
1 polymer ?
#
loop_
_entity_poly.entity_id
_entity_poly.type
_entity_poly.pdbx_seq_one_letter_code
_entity_poly.pdbx_strand_id
1 'polypeptide(L)'
;IINKATIQLNDAYFGQWVDPDLGKYDDDYVGCDVARGFGYCYNGDDDDDGASGYGLNPPAIGVDFFQGPLADIGDGVDNDRDSIIDEPGEQSIMSRFVYYNNDFSVTGNPENGQHIYNYLIGKWKDGLDITYGDEGRGGTINANFMFPGDSDPYGWGTDGQITEQNSPTEWNWTEESAGTEPDDRRFVQSAGPFTLEPGATNKITTGVVWSRAVSGGAFASVELARIADDKAQALFDNCFNVLNGPDAPDVEVIELDQQLAFNFSNSITSNNFLEQYLELDPLIISPPGQSWDPYYRFQGYQFYQLASQAISVTDLDNPDLARLVFQTDLEDEVSNLVNYNFDVTIGANVPTLEVSASNLGISHSINIL
;
A
#
# COMPACT_ATOMS: atom_id res chain seq x y z
N ILE A 1 16.26 -15.05 4.14
CA ILE A 1 17.03 -16.12 3.49
C ILE A 1 18.41 -16.17 4.13
N ILE A 2 18.98 -17.37 4.33
CA ILE A 2 20.35 -17.55 4.85
C ILE A 2 21.05 -18.59 3.97
N ASN A 3 22.23 -18.26 3.44
CA ASN A 3 23.07 -19.24 2.77
C ASN A 3 23.77 -20.12 3.81
N LYS A 4 23.32 -21.36 3.98
CA LYS A 4 23.93 -22.37 4.86
C LYS A 4 24.96 -23.27 4.16
N ALA A 5 25.18 -23.05 2.85
CA ALA A 5 26.21 -23.76 2.11
C ALA A 5 27.61 -23.18 2.39
N THR A 6 28.63 -23.93 2.01
CA THR A 6 30.04 -23.52 2.10
C THR A 6 30.54 -22.84 0.83
N ILE A 7 29.64 -22.67 -0.17
CA ILE A 7 29.90 -22.03 -1.43
C ILE A 7 29.02 -20.80 -1.59
N GLN A 8 29.49 -19.82 -2.33
CA GLN A 8 28.73 -18.68 -2.81
C GLN A 8 27.61 -19.11 -3.75
N LEU A 9 26.44 -18.53 -3.62
CA LEU A 9 25.33 -18.67 -4.57
C LEU A 9 25.28 -17.41 -5.43
N ASN A 10 25.54 -17.56 -6.71
CA ASN A 10 25.45 -16.50 -7.72
C ASN A 10 24.12 -16.60 -8.44
N ASP A 11 23.72 -15.50 -9.07
CA ASP A 11 22.50 -15.41 -9.89
C ASP A 11 21.27 -15.94 -9.12
N ALA A 12 21.20 -15.64 -7.83
CA ALA A 12 20.07 -16.02 -7.00
C ALA A 12 18.90 -15.07 -7.28
N TYR A 13 17.71 -15.63 -7.27
CA TYR A 13 16.47 -14.88 -7.36
C TYR A 13 15.54 -15.29 -6.22
N PHE A 14 14.83 -14.33 -5.68
CA PHE A 14 13.67 -14.61 -4.85
C PHE A 14 12.42 -14.41 -5.70
N GLY A 15 11.54 -15.40 -5.76
CA GLY A 15 10.29 -15.33 -6.50
C GLY A 15 9.08 -15.53 -5.63
N GLN A 16 8.04 -14.78 -5.92
CA GLN A 16 6.68 -15.00 -5.40
C GLN A 16 5.88 -15.66 -6.51
N TRP A 17 5.39 -16.85 -6.23
CA TRP A 17 4.40 -17.52 -7.07
C TRP A 17 3.02 -17.20 -6.56
N VAL A 18 2.13 -16.78 -7.45
CA VAL A 18 0.80 -16.33 -7.11
C VAL A 18 -0.23 -17.06 -7.99
N ASP A 19 -1.23 -17.60 -7.33
CA ASP A 19 -2.40 -18.28 -7.88
C ASP A 19 -3.62 -17.61 -7.21
N PRO A 20 -4.16 -16.52 -7.78
CA PRO A 20 -5.06 -15.64 -7.07
C PRO A 20 -6.48 -16.18 -6.92
N ASP A 21 -6.97 -16.98 -7.88
CA ASP A 21 -8.34 -17.50 -7.90
C ASP A 21 -9.38 -16.43 -7.49
N LEU A 22 -9.36 -15.27 -8.18
CA LEU A 22 -10.12 -14.09 -7.78
C LEU A 22 -11.60 -14.23 -8.19
N GLY A 23 -12.45 -14.57 -7.20
CA GLY A 23 -13.88 -14.77 -7.47
C GLY A 23 -14.15 -16.01 -8.32
N LYS A 24 -14.55 -15.83 -9.56
CA LYS A 24 -14.59 -16.90 -10.56
C LYS A 24 -13.22 -16.99 -11.22
N TYR A 25 -12.46 -18.00 -10.88
CA TYR A 25 -11.04 -18.17 -11.15
C TYR A 25 -10.63 -18.22 -12.64
N ASP A 26 -11.57 -18.44 -13.57
CA ASP A 26 -11.32 -18.68 -15.00
C ASP A 26 -11.75 -17.50 -15.90
N ASP A 27 -11.85 -16.29 -15.35
CA ASP A 27 -12.14 -15.06 -16.05
C ASP A 27 -11.26 -13.87 -15.60
N ASP A 28 -10.05 -14.20 -15.12
CA ASP A 28 -9.09 -13.24 -14.62
C ASP A 28 -8.09 -12.76 -15.68
N TYR A 29 -7.60 -11.53 -15.46
CA TYR A 29 -6.40 -10.96 -16.07
C TYR A 29 -5.35 -10.67 -15.01
N VAL A 30 -4.09 -10.58 -15.41
CA VAL A 30 -2.98 -10.16 -14.57
C VAL A 30 -2.19 -9.02 -15.20
N GLY A 31 -1.45 -8.31 -14.38
CA GLY A 31 -0.54 -7.27 -14.79
C GLY A 31 0.43 -6.92 -13.67
N CYS A 32 1.31 -5.97 -13.96
CA CYS A 32 2.22 -5.48 -12.94
C CYS A 32 2.39 -3.96 -12.97
N ASP A 33 2.74 -3.41 -11.83
CA ASP A 33 3.22 -2.06 -11.69
C ASP A 33 4.74 -2.10 -11.50
N VAL A 34 5.46 -1.72 -12.55
CA VAL A 34 6.92 -1.83 -12.60
C VAL A 34 7.58 -0.85 -11.63
N ALA A 35 7.03 0.36 -11.52
CA ALA A 35 7.57 1.39 -10.64
C ALA A 35 7.43 1.03 -9.16
N ARG A 36 6.35 0.32 -8.79
CA ARG A 36 6.09 -0.12 -7.41
C ARG A 36 6.73 -1.47 -7.08
N GLY A 37 6.97 -2.33 -8.05
CA GLY A 37 7.32 -3.73 -7.81
C GLY A 37 6.13 -4.63 -7.51
N PHE A 38 4.93 -4.19 -7.89
CA PHE A 38 3.64 -4.76 -7.53
C PHE A 38 3.03 -5.57 -8.68
N GLY A 39 2.81 -6.86 -8.47
CA GLY A 39 2.07 -7.72 -9.39
C GLY A 39 0.63 -7.87 -8.96
N TYR A 40 -0.34 -7.83 -9.89
CA TYR A 40 -1.77 -7.84 -9.56
C TYR A 40 -2.59 -8.74 -10.48
N CYS A 41 -3.76 -9.12 -9.96
CA CYS A 41 -4.82 -9.83 -10.67
C CYS A 41 -6.13 -9.03 -10.54
N TYR A 42 -6.91 -9.02 -11.61
CA TYR A 42 -8.21 -8.38 -11.70
C TYR A 42 -9.10 -9.14 -12.68
N ASN A 43 -10.43 -9.01 -12.56
CA ASN A 43 -11.36 -9.69 -13.47
C ASN A 43 -11.25 -9.17 -14.90
N GLY A 44 -11.42 -10.02 -15.88
CA GLY A 44 -11.30 -9.72 -17.31
C GLY A 44 -12.39 -8.80 -17.86
N ASP A 45 -13.47 -8.59 -17.11
CA ASP A 45 -14.51 -7.61 -17.41
C ASP A 45 -15.05 -6.93 -16.14
N ASP A 46 -16.14 -6.19 -16.25
CA ASP A 46 -16.68 -5.41 -15.13
C ASP A 46 -17.71 -6.16 -14.27
N ASP A 47 -17.96 -7.45 -14.52
CA ASP A 47 -18.94 -8.26 -13.82
C ASP A 47 -18.40 -9.70 -13.58
N ASP A 48 -17.81 -9.94 -12.46
CA ASP A 48 -17.27 -11.25 -12.07
C ASP A 48 -18.41 -12.26 -11.85
N ASP A 49 -18.59 -13.11 -12.81
CA ASP A 49 -19.72 -14.02 -12.99
C ASP A 49 -19.76 -15.20 -12.02
N GLY A 50 -20.94 -15.81 -11.89
CA GLY A 50 -21.13 -17.10 -11.25
C GLY A 50 -21.36 -17.05 -9.73
N ALA A 51 -21.38 -18.22 -9.11
CA ALA A 51 -21.74 -18.38 -7.70
C ALA A 51 -20.59 -17.97 -6.75
N SER A 52 -19.36 -18.01 -7.22
CA SER A 52 -18.16 -17.55 -6.49
C SER A 52 -17.75 -16.14 -6.87
N GLY A 53 -18.32 -15.59 -7.93
CA GLY A 53 -17.99 -14.25 -8.43
C GLY A 53 -18.45 -13.13 -7.50
N TYR A 54 -17.78 -11.99 -7.60
CA TYR A 54 -18.07 -10.79 -6.83
C TYR A 54 -19.18 -9.93 -7.46
N GLY A 55 -19.60 -10.20 -8.70
CA GLY A 55 -20.54 -9.37 -9.44
C GLY A 55 -19.92 -8.07 -9.94
N LEU A 56 -20.77 -7.07 -10.19
CA LEU A 56 -20.36 -5.77 -10.75
C LEU A 56 -19.28 -5.07 -9.93
N ASN A 57 -18.34 -4.45 -10.62
CA ASN A 57 -17.14 -3.82 -10.08
C ASN A 57 -16.34 -4.80 -9.20
N PRO A 58 -15.76 -5.84 -9.80
CA PRO A 58 -14.98 -6.84 -9.07
C PRO A 58 -13.72 -6.23 -8.42
N PRO A 59 -13.20 -6.88 -7.38
CA PRO A 59 -11.98 -6.42 -6.72
C PRO A 59 -10.74 -6.64 -7.57
N ALA A 60 -9.62 -6.10 -7.09
CA ALA A 60 -8.27 -6.48 -7.49
C ALA A 60 -7.48 -6.95 -6.27
N ILE A 61 -6.57 -7.88 -6.48
CA ILE A 61 -5.60 -8.35 -5.50
C ILE A 61 -4.20 -8.22 -6.08
N GLY A 62 -3.24 -7.82 -5.24
CA GLY A 62 -1.86 -7.74 -5.68
C GLY A 62 -0.87 -8.12 -4.60
N VAL A 63 0.36 -8.37 -5.02
CA VAL A 63 1.47 -8.81 -4.18
C VAL A 63 2.66 -7.92 -4.47
N ASP A 64 3.32 -7.42 -3.43
CA ASP A 64 4.45 -6.52 -3.53
C ASP A 64 5.68 -6.99 -2.76
N PHE A 65 6.83 -6.44 -3.13
CA PHE A 65 8.08 -6.51 -2.39
C PHE A 65 8.27 -5.22 -1.59
N PHE A 66 7.70 -5.12 -0.39
CA PHE A 66 7.99 -4.00 0.52
C PHE A 66 9.48 -3.87 0.85
N GLN A 67 10.19 -4.97 0.81
CA GLN A 67 11.61 -5.05 0.95
C GLN A 67 12.12 -6.26 0.18
N GLY A 68 12.83 -6.02 -0.90
CA GLY A 68 13.46 -7.07 -1.68
C GLY A 68 14.82 -7.51 -1.14
N PRO A 69 15.51 -8.41 -1.85
CA PRO A 69 16.86 -8.80 -1.49
C PRO A 69 17.85 -7.63 -1.71
N LEU A 70 18.93 -7.62 -0.92
CA LEU A 70 20.04 -6.71 -1.17
C LEU A 70 20.63 -7.00 -2.55
N ALA A 71 20.81 -5.95 -3.33
CA ALA A 71 21.46 -5.98 -4.63
C ALA A 71 22.98 -6.20 -4.50
N ASP A 72 23.61 -6.64 -5.57
CA ASP A 72 25.08 -6.75 -5.63
C ASP A 72 25.71 -5.37 -5.83
N ILE A 73 26.67 -5.03 -4.99
CA ILE A 73 27.37 -3.73 -5.07
C ILE A 73 28.21 -3.67 -6.34
N GLY A 74 28.04 -2.64 -7.14
CA GLY A 74 28.85 -2.35 -8.33
C GLY A 74 28.40 -3.14 -9.56
N ASP A 75 27.14 -3.57 -9.62
CA ASP A 75 26.57 -4.22 -10.80
C ASP A 75 26.15 -3.23 -11.89
N GLY A 76 26.11 -1.93 -11.58
CA GLY A 76 25.79 -0.84 -12.49
C GLY A 76 24.30 -0.72 -12.81
N VAL A 77 23.44 -1.31 -12.00
CA VAL A 77 21.99 -1.28 -12.14
C VAL A 77 21.39 -0.44 -11.01
N ASP A 78 20.37 0.33 -11.30
CA ASP A 78 19.46 0.98 -10.36
C ASP A 78 18.38 -0.07 -10.01
N ASN A 79 18.61 -0.82 -8.92
CA ASN A 79 17.83 -2.01 -8.61
C ASN A 79 16.49 -1.68 -7.92
N ASP A 80 16.37 -0.50 -7.32
CA ASP A 80 15.14 -0.01 -6.66
C ASP A 80 14.44 1.13 -7.41
N ARG A 81 15.02 1.58 -8.53
CA ARG A 81 14.51 2.61 -9.44
C ARG A 81 14.35 4.00 -8.83
N ASP A 82 15.19 4.32 -7.84
CA ASP A 82 15.21 5.66 -7.23
C ASP A 82 16.05 6.70 -8.00
N SER A 83 16.69 6.29 -9.10
CA SER A 83 17.61 7.04 -9.98
C SER A 83 19.03 7.19 -9.41
N ILE A 84 19.38 6.47 -8.37
CA ILE A 84 20.75 6.34 -7.88
C ILE A 84 21.22 4.91 -8.22
N ILE A 85 22.43 4.75 -8.67
CA ILE A 85 22.99 3.45 -9.07
C ILE A 85 24.00 3.01 -8.01
N ASP A 86 23.93 1.76 -7.59
CA ASP A 86 24.93 1.15 -6.69
C ASP A 86 25.08 1.84 -5.31
N GLU A 87 24.02 2.38 -4.71
CA GLU A 87 24.12 2.95 -3.38
C GLU A 87 24.25 1.87 -2.28
N PRO A 88 24.89 2.20 -1.15
CA PRO A 88 25.12 1.24 -0.09
C PRO A 88 23.81 0.75 0.57
N GLY A 89 23.53 -0.54 0.43
CA GLY A 89 22.35 -1.17 1.01
C GLY A 89 21.13 -1.17 0.09
N GLU A 90 21.34 -0.85 -1.19
CA GLU A 90 20.33 -0.94 -2.24
C GLU A 90 19.61 -2.29 -2.22
N GLN A 91 18.30 -2.26 -2.41
CA GLN A 91 17.46 -3.45 -2.40
C GLN A 91 16.76 -3.59 -3.76
N SER A 92 16.81 -4.79 -4.29
CA SER A 92 16.09 -5.06 -5.55
C SER A 92 14.59 -5.10 -5.30
N ILE A 93 13.84 -4.31 -6.04
CA ILE A 93 12.41 -4.51 -6.20
C ILE A 93 12.14 -5.56 -7.30
N MET A 94 10.90 -5.70 -7.77
CA MET A 94 10.58 -6.65 -8.83
C MET A 94 11.46 -6.42 -10.07
N SER A 95 12.24 -7.44 -10.46
CA SER A 95 13.10 -7.41 -11.66
C SER A 95 12.50 -8.17 -12.84
N ARG A 96 11.57 -9.09 -12.59
CA ARG A 96 10.85 -9.84 -13.62
C ARG A 96 9.40 -10.07 -13.21
N PHE A 97 8.51 -10.05 -14.20
CA PHE A 97 7.12 -10.47 -14.05
C PHE A 97 6.72 -11.36 -15.24
N VAL A 98 6.26 -12.56 -14.92
CA VAL A 98 5.87 -13.61 -15.92
C VAL A 98 4.50 -14.13 -15.54
N TYR A 99 3.54 -14.01 -16.45
CA TYR A 99 2.25 -14.69 -16.32
C TYR A 99 2.28 -16.07 -16.98
N TYR A 100 1.39 -16.94 -16.60
CA TYR A 100 1.11 -18.17 -17.34
C TYR A 100 -0.28 -18.74 -17.00
N ASN A 101 -0.80 -19.57 -17.90
CA ASN A 101 -2.09 -20.24 -17.72
C ASN A 101 -1.93 -21.57 -17.00
N ASN A 102 -3.01 -22.03 -16.37
CA ASN A 102 -3.06 -23.36 -15.78
C ASN A 102 -3.14 -24.49 -16.82
N ASP A 103 -2.15 -24.57 -17.69
CA ASP A 103 -2.01 -25.61 -18.68
C ASP A 103 -0.58 -26.17 -18.72
N PHE A 104 -0.32 -27.15 -19.62
CA PHE A 104 1.01 -27.77 -19.80
C PHE A 104 1.70 -27.36 -21.10
N SER A 105 1.24 -26.26 -21.72
CA SER A 105 1.91 -25.67 -22.88
C SER A 105 3.32 -25.18 -22.54
N VAL A 106 4.06 -24.71 -23.55
CA VAL A 106 5.40 -24.15 -23.36
C VAL A 106 5.36 -22.87 -22.54
N THR A 107 4.21 -22.19 -22.50
CA THR A 107 3.93 -20.96 -21.72
C THR A 107 3.07 -21.22 -20.49
N GLY A 108 2.82 -22.48 -20.13
CA GLY A 108 1.99 -22.88 -18.99
C GLY A 108 2.79 -23.33 -17.77
N ASN A 109 2.16 -24.17 -16.92
CA ASN A 109 2.70 -24.61 -15.64
C ASN A 109 4.14 -25.12 -15.71
N PRO A 110 5.05 -24.64 -14.83
CA PRO A 110 6.40 -25.17 -14.74
C PRO A 110 6.38 -26.61 -14.20
N GLU A 111 7.17 -27.52 -14.81
CA GLU A 111 7.14 -28.96 -14.51
C GLU A 111 8.41 -29.44 -13.80
N ASN A 112 9.44 -28.60 -13.68
CA ASN A 112 10.72 -28.94 -13.07
C ASN A 112 11.48 -27.68 -12.64
N GLY A 113 12.59 -27.86 -11.93
CA GLY A 113 13.39 -26.74 -11.40
C GLY A 113 13.96 -25.81 -12.47
N GLN A 114 14.27 -26.31 -13.67
CA GLN A 114 14.75 -25.48 -14.78
C GLN A 114 13.63 -24.55 -15.30
N HIS A 115 12.40 -25.06 -15.43
CA HIS A 115 11.25 -24.24 -15.83
C HIS A 115 10.95 -23.14 -14.80
N ILE A 116 11.03 -23.49 -13.50
CA ILE A 116 10.86 -22.49 -12.42
C ILE A 116 11.95 -21.42 -12.53
N TYR A 117 13.21 -21.80 -12.67
CA TYR A 117 14.31 -20.85 -12.79
C TYR A 117 14.20 -19.99 -14.05
N ASN A 118 13.76 -20.57 -15.17
CA ASN A 118 13.50 -19.83 -16.40
C ASN A 118 12.48 -18.71 -16.16
N TYR A 119 11.38 -18.98 -15.45
CA TYR A 119 10.37 -17.95 -15.12
C TYR A 119 10.94 -16.86 -14.21
N LEU A 120 11.76 -17.24 -13.22
CA LEU A 120 12.41 -16.26 -12.34
C LEU A 120 13.34 -15.29 -13.09
N ILE A 121 13.92 -15.71 -14.21
CA ILE A 121 14.83 -14.90 -15.03
C ILE A 121 14.16 -14.27 -16.27
N GLY A 122 12.83 -14.36 -16.41
CA GLY A 122 12.09 -13.76 -17.52
C GLY A 122 12.19 -14.57 -18.82
N LYS A 123 12.17 -15.90 -18.73
CA LYS A 123 12.18 -16.82 -19.87
C LYS A 123 11.04 -17.81 -19.80
N TRP A 124 10.56 -18.25 -20.97
CA TRP A 124 9.63 -19.35 -21.09
C TRP A 124 10.25 -20.71 -20.74
N LYS A 125 9.43 -21.75 -20.57
CA LYS A 125 9.88 -23.12 -20.21
C LYS A 125 10.97 -23.66 -21.16
N ASP A 126 10.93 -23.31 -22.43
CA ASP A 126 11.91 -23.74 -23.46
C ASP A 126 13.20 -22.89 -23.45
N GLY A 127 13.33 -21.93 -22.56
CA GLY A 127 14.49 -21.05 -22.40
C GLY A 127 14.54 -19.87 -23.38
N LEU A 128 13.50 -19.63 -24.17
CA LEU A 128 13.39 -18.41 -24.98
C LEU A 128 13.01 -17.25 -24.11
N ASP A 129 13.54 -16.06 -24.43
CA ASP A 129 13.20 -14.83 -23.74
C ASP A 129 11.73 -14.47 -23.94
N ILE A 130 11.14 -13.86 -22.90
CA ILE A 130 9.86 -13.19 -23.04
C ILE A 130 10.05 -11.97 -23.93
N THR A 131 9.11 -11.72 -24.83
CA THR A 131 9.17 -10.60 -25.75
C THR A 131 8.00 -9.65 -25.57
N TYR A 132 8.24 -8.37 -25.80
CA TYR A 132 7.22 -7.33 -25.68
C TYR A 132 6.12 -7.50 -26.75
N GLY A 133 4.87 -7.31 -26.32
CA GLY A 133 3.69 -7.39 -27.17
C GLY A 133 3.05 -8.79 -27.21
N ASP A 134 1.82 -8.84 -27.72
CA ASP A 134 0.98 -10.04 -27.78
C ASP A 134 1.00 -10.83 -26.44
N GLU A 135 1.12 -12.13 -26.49
CA GLU A 135 1.22 -13.02 -25.31
C GLU A 135 2.66 -13.18 -24.79
N GLY A 136 3.54 -12.24 -25.04
CA GLY A 136 4.93 -12.29 -24.56
C GLY A 136 5.85 -13.22 -25.35
N ARG A 137 5.48 -13.61 -26.58
CA ARG A 137 6.23 -14.60 -27.36
C ARG A 137 6.27 -14.27 -28.85
N GLY A 138 7.46 -14.50 -29.46
CA GLY A 138 7.64 -14.35 -30.90
C GLY A 138 7.89 -12.95 -31.40
N GLY A 139 7.95 -11.96 -30.49
CA GLY A 139 8.37 -10.59 -30.79
C GLY A 139 9.87 -10.47 -30.99
N THR A 140 10.35 -9.25 -31.22
CA THR A 140 11.78 -8.94 -31.50
C THR A 140 12.44 -8.17 -30.35
N ILE A 141 11.69 -7.64 -29.41
CA ILE A 141 12.17 -6.86 -28.26
C ILE A 141 11.94 -7.71 -27.01
N ASN A 142 13.00 -7.97 -26.26
CA ASN A 142 12.90 -8.71 -25.01
C ASN A 142 12.17 -7.86 -23.97
N ALA A 143 11.41 -8.53 -23.10
CA ALA A 143 10.68 -7.88 -22.00
C ALA A 143 10.97 -8.57 -20.66
N ASN A 144 11.27 -7.78 -19.65
CA ASN A 144 11.43 -8.24 -18.27
C ASN A 144 10.08 -8.33 -17.54
N PHE A 145 9.11 -7.54 -17.97
CA PHE A 145 7.79 -7.46 -17.35
C PHE A 145 6.71 -7.69 -18.40
N MET A 146 5.83 -8.64 -18.15
CA MET A 146 4.63 -8.82 -18.94
C MET A 146 3.52 -7.93 -18.42
N PHE A 147 2.77 -7.33 -19.32
CA PHE A 147 1.61 -6.50 -19.03
C PHE A 147 1.87 -5.36 -18.01
N PRO A 148 2.92 -4.53 -18.22
CA PRO A 148 3.24 -3.44 -17.34
C PRO A 148 2.21 -2.30 -17.37
N GLY A 149 1.31 -2.29 -18.37
CA GLY A 149 0.36 -1.21 -18.56
C GLY A 149 1.06 0.14 -18.72
N ASP A 150 0.59 1.12 -17.95
CA ASP A 150 1.12 2.50 -17.92
C ASP A 150 2.23 2.70 -16.89
N SER A 151 2.69 1.65 -16.24
CA SER A 151 3.65 1.73 -15.14
C SER A 151 5.13 1.69 -15.56
N ASP A 152 5.41 1.51 -16.86
CA ASP A 152 6.78 1.49 -17.41
C ASP A 152 7.04 2.58 -18.47
N PRO A 153 6.83 3.86 -18.16
CA PRO A 153 6.96 4.94 -19.14
C PRO A 153 8.40 5.15 -19.64
N TYR A 154 9.38 4.66 -18.89
CA TYR A 154 10.81 4.79 -19.22
C TYR A 154 11.39 3.55 -19.91
N GLY A 155 10.62 2.46 -19.99
CA GLY A 155 11.04 1.22 -20.64
C GLY A 155 12.08 0.42 -19.86
N TRP A 156 12.00 0.41 -18.52
CA TRP A 156 12.86 -0.44 -17.67
C TRP A 156 12.78 -1.92 -18.07
N GLY A 157 11.59 -2.36 -18.48
CA GLY A 157 11.37 -3.74 -18.93
C GLY A 157 11.94 -4.07 -20.28
N THR A 158 12.35 -3.10 -21.08
CA THR A 158 12.79 -3.27 -22.48
C THR A 158 14.12 -2.56 -22.77
N ASP A 159 14.91 -2.27 -21.74
CA ASP A 159 16.17 -1.52 -21.85
C ASP A 159 16.00 -0.20 -22.64
N GLY A 160 14.89 0.50 -22.42
CA GLY A 160 14.55 1.77 -23.06
C GLY A 160 14.12 1.65 -24.54
N GLN A 161 13.89 0.45 -25.05
CA GLN A 161 13.47 0.26 -26.43
C GLN A 161 12.01 0.61 -26.67
N ILE A 162 11.13 0.38 -25.68
CA ILE A 162 9.73 0.80 -25.68
C ILE A 162 9.52 1.74 -24.52
N THR A 163 9.15 2.99 -24.80
CA THR A 163 8.87 4.03 -23.79
C THR A 163 7.63 4.83 -24.22
N GLU A 164 7.01 5.54 -23.31
CA GLU A 164 5.94 6.49 -23.62
C GLU A 164 6.36 7.50 -24.70
N GLN A 165 7.62 7.94 -24.67
CA GLN A 165 8.12 8.95 -25.61
C GLN A 165 8.39 8.40 -27.02
N ASN A 166 8.97 7.20 -27.15
CA ASN A 166 9.38 6.66 -28.45
C ASN A 166 8.36 5.74 -29.10
N SER A 167 7.43 5.19 -28.33
CA SER A 167 6.40 4.24 -28.76
C SER A 167 5.01 4.57 -28.19
N PRO A 168 4.48 5.80 -28.37
CA PRO A 168 3.32 6.31 -27.63
C PRO A 168 2.01 5.51 -27.85
N THR A 169 1.96 4.65 -28.84
CA THR A 169 0.80 3.80 -29.14
C THR A 169 0.97 2.36 -28.67
N GLU A 170 2.18 1.95 -28.30
CA GLU A 170 2.53 0.56 -28.01
C GLU A 170 3.00 0.33 -26.57
N TRP A 171 3.48 1.39 -25.90
CA TRP A 171 4.12 1.29 -24.58
C TRP A 171 3.19 0.81 -23.46
N ASN A 172 1.88 1.05 -23.58
CA ASN A 172 0.89 0.58 -22.61
C ASN A 172 0.39 -0.81 -22.99
N TRP A 173 1.17 -1.82 -22.64
CA TRP A 173 0.88 -3.22 -22.94
C TRP A 173 0.18 -3.89 -21.74
N THR A 174 -1.08 -4.27 -21.93
CA THR A 174 -1.92 -4.99 -20.98
C THR A 174 -2.42 -6.30 -21.59
N GLU A 175 -2.99 -7.20 -20.80
CA GLU A 175 -3.66 -8.41 -21.35
C GLU A 175 -4.80 -8.03 -22.29
N GLU A 176 -5.58 -7.01 -21.93
CA GLU A 176 -6.66 -6.50 -22.78
C GLU A 176 -6.12 -5.99 -24.12
N SER A 177 -5.03 -5.20 -24.12
CA SER A 177 -4.41 -4.70 -25.37
C SER A 177 -3.75 -5.81 -26.18
N ALA A 178 -3.28 -6.88 -25.55
CA ALA A 178 -2.78 -8.08 -26.20
C ALA A 178 -3.88 -8.93 -26.85
N GLY A 179 -5.14 -8.75 -26.42
CA GLY A 179 -6.28 -9.51 -26.90
C GLY A 179 -6.30 -10.94 -26.43
N THR A 180 -5.70 -11.22 -25.26
CA THR A 180 -5.82 -12.52 -24.61
C THR A 180 -7.23 -12.70 -24.06
N GLU A 181 -7.75 -13.92 -24.09
CA GLU A 181 -9.01 -14.23 -23.41
C GLU A 181 -8.73 -14.39 -21.89
N PRO A 182 -9.59 -13.90 -20.99
CA PRO A 182 -9.47 -14.14 -19.56
C PRO A 182 -9.47 -15.65 -19.25
N ASP A 183 -8.71 -16.07 -18.23
CA ASP A 183 -8.59 -17.50 -17.88
C ASP A 183 -8.06 -17.65 -16.44
N ASP A 184 -7.83 -18.90 -16.01
CA ASP A 184 -7.18 -19.29 -14.76
C ASP A 184 -5.72 -18.84 -14.74
N ARG A 185 -5.49 -17.61 -14.33
CA ARG A 185 -4.20 -16.94 -14.39
C ARG A 185 -3.33 -17.23 -13.18
N ARG A 186 -2.03 -17.39 -13.48
CA ARG A 186 -0.96 -17.42 -12.48
C ARG A 186 0.15 -16.50 -12.89
N PHE A 187 0.91 -16.03 -11.92
CA PHE A 187 2.11 -15.28 -12.22
C PHE A 187 3.26 -15.59 -11.25
N VAL A 188 4.47 -15.30 -11.72
CA VAL A 188 5.68 -15.27 -10.92
C VAL A 188 6.27 -13.88 -11.04
N GLN A 189 6.44 -13.20 -9.93
CA GLN A 189 7.28 -12.01 -9.85
C GLN A 189 8.56 -12.34 -9.10
N SER A 190 9.70 -11.82 -9.54
CA SER A 190 10.99 -12.10 -8.93
C SER A 190 11.83 -10.86 -8.75
N ALA A 191 12.67 -10.87 -7.71
CA ALA A 191 13.69 -9.88 -7.42
C ALA A 191 15.08 -10.53 -7.47
N GLY A 192 16.02 -9.90 -8.15
CA GLY A 192 17.37 -10.36 -8.43
C GLY A 192 17.82 -10.02 -9.86
N PRO A 193 19.04 -10.47 -10.28
CA PRO A 193 19.90 -11.41 -9.57
C PRO A 193 20.57 -10.81 -8.34
N PHE A 194 20.95 -11.63 -7.39
CA PHE A 194 21.81 -11.26 -6.27
C PHE A 194 22.75 -12.39 -5.89
N THR A 195 23.85 -12.03 -5.26
CA THR A 195 24.86 -12.96 -4.73
C THR A 195 24.63 -13.18 -3.25
N LEU A 196 24.70 -14.45 -2.82
CA LEU A 196 24.61 -14.80 -1.40
C LEU A 196 25.84 -15.56 -0.95
N GLU A 197 26.74 -14.88 -0.23
CA GLU A 197 27.95 -15.47 0.34
C GLU A 197 27.64 -16.52 1.41
N PRO A 198 28.56 -17.47 1.68
CA PRO A 198 28.40 -18.42 2.78
C PRO A 198 28.15 -17.73 4.11
N GLY A 199 27.04 -18.07 4.77
CA GLY A 199 26.61 -17.47 6.03
C GLY A 199 25.90 -16.12 5.91
N ALA A 200 25.87 -15.51 4.73
CA ALA A 200 25.15 -14.26 4.51
C ALA A 200 23.63 -14.43 4.68
N THR A 201 23.00 -13.37 5.14
CA THR A 201 21.55 -13.30 5.36
C THR A 201 20.97 -12.18 4.50
N ASN A 202 19.89 -12.47 3.81
CA ASN A 202 19.07 -11.49 3.12
C ASN A 202 17.66 -11.47 3.72
N LYS A 203 17.12 -10.30 3.97
CA LYS A 203 15.76 -10.11 4.51
C LYS A 203 14.86 -9.66 3.38
N ILE A 204 13.73 -10.28 3.28
CA ILE A 204 12.72 -9.95 2.27
C ILE A 204 11.39 -9.85 2.99
N THR A 205 10.64 -8.81 2.67
CA THR A 205 9.29 -8.59 3.20
C THR A 205 8.36 -8.40 2.03
N THR A 206 7.27 -9.15 2.03
CA THR A 206 6.26 -9.11 0.98
C THR A 206 4.92 -8.72 1.57
N GLY A 207 4.11 -8.01 0.79
CA GLY A 207 2.75 -7.63 1.15
C GLY A 207 1.73 -8.20 0.19
N VAL A 208 0.49 -8.30 0.67
CA VAL A 208 -0.68 -8.62 -0.15
C VAL A 208 -1.71 -7.53 0.08
N VAL A 209 -2.19 -6.95 -1.01
CA VAL A 209 -3.17 -5.87 -0.98
C VAL A 209 -4.40 -6.28 -1.75
N TRP A 210 -5.57 -6.00 -1.19
CA TRP A 210 -6.86 -6.23 -1.82
C TRP A 210 -7.69 -4.93 -1.80
N SER A 211 -8.32 -4.59 -2.92
CA SER A 211 -9.15 -3.40 -3.03
C SER A 211 -10.33 -3.65 -3.95
N ARG A 212 -11.45 -2.95 -3.71
CA ARG A 212 -12.64 -2.99 -4.55
C ARG A 212 -13.20 -1.60 -4.76
N ALA A 213 -13.33 -1.17 -6.01
CA ALA A 213 -13.97 0.07 -6.38
C ALA A 213 -15.49 -0.04 -6.28
N VAL A 214 -16.15 1.04 -5.88
CA VAL A 214 -17.63 1.11 -5.86
C VAL A 214 -18.23 1.35 -7.24
N SER A 215 -17.41 1.80 -8.21
CA SER A 215 -17.78 2.06 -9.60
C SER A 215 -16.53 2.16 -10.48
N GLY A 216 -16.69 2.05 -11.78
CA GLY A 216 -15.60 2.22 -12.75
C GLY A 216 -15.00 0.90 -13.25
N GLY A 217 -15.62 -0.23 -12.91
CA GLY A 217 -15.25 -1.56 -13.40
C GLY A 217 -14.05 -2.18 -12.69
N ALA A 218 -13.56 -3.28 -13.23
CA ALA A 218 -12.48 -4.09 -12.65
C ALA A 218 -11.17 -3.30 -12.53
N PHE A 219 -10.79 -2.54 -13.56
CA PHE A 219 -9.52 -1.80 -13.53
C PHE A 219 -9.52 -0.63 -12.52
N ALA A 220 -10.68 -0.06 -12.17
CA ALA A 220 -10.78 0.92 -11.09
C ALA A 220 -10.37 0.31 -9.73
N SER A 221 -10.56 -0.99 -9.54
CA SER A 221 -10.09 -1.72 -8.37
C SER A 221 -8.56 -1.88 -8.36
N VAL A 222 -7.92 -2.01 -9.52
CA VAL A 222 -6.45 -1.99 -9.65
C VAL A 222 -5.89 -0.63 -9.23
N GLU A 223 -6.51 0.47 -9.66
CA GLU A 223 -6.10 1.82 -9.23
C GLU A 223 -6.19 2.02 -7.72
N LEU A 224 -7.25 1.50 -7.10
CA LEU A 224 -7.36 1.50 -5.64
C LEU A 224 -6.35 0.58 -4.96
N ALA A 225 -6.01 -0.57 -5.58
CA ALA A 225 -5.00 -1.47 -5.06
C ALA A 225 -3.61 -0.81 -5.08
N ARG A 226 -3.26 -0.07 -6.12
CA ARG A 226 -2.03 0.75 -6.19
C ARG A 226 -1.95 1.76 -5.04
N ILE A 227 -3.06 2.48 -4.76
CA ILE A 227 -3.12 3.43 -3.63
C ILE A 227 -2.99 2.71 -2.28
N ALA A 228 -3.61 1.56 -2.14
CA ALA A 228 -3.53 0.77 -0.91
C ALA A 228 -2.12 0.19 -0.71
N ASP A 229 -1.44 -0.16 -1.79
CA ASP A 229 -0.05 -0.60 -1.81
C ASP A 229 0.91 0.52 -1.37
N ASP A 230 0.79 1.72 -1.94
CA ASP A 230 1.55 2.91 -1.51
C ASP A 230 1.41 3.16 0.00
N LYS A 231 0.21 2.98 0.55
CA LYS A 231 -0.04 3.11 2.00
C LYS A 231 0.60 1.97 2.80
N ALA A 232 0.53 0.75 2.29
CA ALA A 232 1.12 -0.41 2.95
C ALA A 232 2.66 -0.31 2.97
N GLN A 233 3.28 0.16 1.87
CA GLN A 233 4.70 0.46 1.80
C GLN A 233 5.08 1.56 2.81
N ALA A 234 4.36 2.66 2.83
CA ALA A 234 4.62 3.76 3.77
C ALA A 234 4.50 3.32 5.24
N LEU A 235 3.55 2.43 5.55
CA LEU A 235 3.41 1.84 6.88
C LEU A 235 4.59 0.92 7.23
N PHE A 236 5.05 0.12 6.26
CA PHE A 236 6.24 -0.72 6.42
C PHE A 236 7.49 0.13 6.68
N ASP A 237 7.74 1.16 5.87
CA ASP A 237 8.89 2.08 5.99
C ASP A 237 8.92 2.79 7.35
N ASN A 238 7.74 3.05 7.92
CA ASN A 238 7.59 3.60 9.27
C ASN A 238 7.58 2.52 10.37
N CYS A 239 8.11 1.33 10.10
CA CYS A 239 8.20 0.22 11.06
C CYS A 239 6.88 -0.18 11.69
N PHE A 240 5.77 -0.08 10.94
CA PHE A 240 4.40 -0.34 11.40
C PHE A 240 4.00 0.52 12.61
N ASN A 241 4.62 1.69 12.78
CA ASN A 241 4.18 2.64 13.79
C ASN A 241 2.78 3.16 13.42
N VAL A 242 1.81 2.78 14.22
CA VAL A 242 0.50 3.43 14.22
C VAL A 242 0.58 4.74 14.99
N LEU A 243 -0.27 5.69 14.60
CA LEU A 243 -0.37 6.98 15.28
C LEU A 243 -0.54 6.79 16.79
N ASN A 244 0.28 7.50 17.56
CA ASN A 244 0.13 7.60 18.99
C ASN A 244 -0.53 8.95 19.29
N GLY A 245 -1.82 8.95 19.63
CA GLY A 245 -2.53 10.18 19.96
C GLY A 245 -1.86 10.98 21.09
N PRO A 246 -2.29 12.22 21.33
CA PRO A 246 -1.76 13.01 22.44
C PRO A 246 -2.06 12.35 23.78
N ASP A 247 -1.07 12.33 24.66
CA ASP A 247 -1.25 11.85 26.03
C ASP A 247 -2.36 12.64 26.73
N ALA A 248 -3.15 11.96 27.55
CA ALA A 248 -4.13 12.62 28.40
C ALA A 248 -3.43 13.54 29.42
N PRO A 249 -3.99 14.71 29.71
CA PRO A 249 -3.41 15.61 30.72
C PRO A 249 -3.54 15.03 32.12
N ASP A 250 -2.60 15.39 32.98
CA ASP A 250 -2.73 15.20 34.44
C ASP A 250 -3.84 16.12 34.97
N VAL A 251 -4.81 15.56 35.71
CA VAL A 251 -5.96 16.29 36.25
C VAL A 251 -5.91 16.31 37.75
N GLU A 252 -5.86 17.51 38.32
CA GLU A 252 -6.01 17.75 39.75
C GLU A 252 -7.45 18.21 40.06
N VAL A 253 -8.11 17.52 40.98
CA VAL A 253 -9.48 17.85 41.42
C VAL A 253 -9.46 18.49 42.80
N ILE A 254 -10.05 19.68 42.92
CA ILE A 254 -10.17 20.43 44.15
C ILE A 254 -11.66 20.53 44.52
N GLU A 255 -12.01 20.00 45.68
CA GLU A 255 -13.36 20.10 46.22
C GLU A 255 -13.59 21.48 46.87
N LEU A 256 -14.62 22.17 46.42
CA LEU A 256 -15.09 23.45 46.97
C LEU A 256 -16.52 23.31 47.50
N ASP A 257 -17.04 24.38 48.13
CA ASP A 257 -18.42 24.36 48.59
C ASP A 257 -19.38 24.34 47.37
N GLN A 258 -20.06 23.20 47.18
CA GLN A 258 -20.98 22.93 46.07
C GLN A 258 -20.37 23.04 44.66
N GLN A 259 -19.06 22.93 44.55
CA GLN A 259 -18.33 23.01 43.28
C GLN A 259 -17.13 22.04 43.27
N LEU A 260 -16.75 21.59 42.07
CA LEU A 260 -15.47 20.95 41.81
C LEU A 260 -14.65 21.86 40.90
N ALA A 261 -13.43 22.17 41.30
CA ALA A 261 -12.47 22.81 40.41
C ALA A 261 -11.51 21.73 39.86
N PHE A 262 -11.30 21.76 38.57
CA PHE A 262 -10.36 20.87 37.88
C PHE A 262 -9.24 21.71 37.29
N ASN A 263 -7.99 21.39 37.64
CA ASN A 263 -6.82 21.91 36.97
C ASN A 263 -6.18 20.81 36.18
N PHE A 264 -5.74 21.09 34.95
CA PHE A 264 -5.09 20.09 34.10
C PHE A 264 -3.84 20.66 33.44
N SER A 265 -2.85 19.81 33.29
CA SER A 265 -1.55 20.13 32.70
C SER A 265 -0.91 18.91 32.06
N ASN A 266 0.01 19.13 31.15
CA ASN A 266 0.81 18.05 30.59
C ASN A 266 2.18 18.02 31.28
N SER A 267 2.60 16.84 31.73
CA SER A 267 3.93 16.65 32.31
C SER A 267 5.02 16.85 31.24
N ILE A 268 6.25 17.15 31.70
CA ILE A 268 7.40 17.33 30.79
C ILE A 268 7.73 16.08 29.95
N THR A 269 7.24 14.92 30.36
CA THR A 269 7.44 13.65 29.65
C THR A 269 6.29 13.30 28.72
N SER A 270 5.22 14.08 28.72
CA SER A 270 4.09 13.90 27.81
C SER A 270 4.47 14.26 26.39
N ASN A 271 3.99 13.49 25.42
CA ASN A 271 4.13 13.84 23.99
C ASN A 271 3.33 15.12 23.63
N ASN A 272 2.42 15.56 24.52
CA ASN A 272 1.66 16.80 24.40
C ASN A 272 2.14 17.89 25.38
N PHE A 273 3.39 17.87 25.81
CA PHE A 273 3.94 18.93 26.69
C PHE A 273 3.81 20.31 26.03
N LEU A 274 3.26 21.27 26.76
CA LEU A 274 2.95 22.61 26.26
C LEU A 274 1.99 22.66 25.06
N GLU A 275 1.11 21.68 24.91
CA GLU A 275 0.16 21.55 23.80
C GLU A 275 0.85 21.49 22.41
N GLN A 276 2.08 20.92 22.36
CA GLN A 276 2.90 20.84 21.16
C GLN A 276 2.91 19.46 20.52
N TYR A 277 1.88 18.65 20.75
CA TYR A 277 1.75 17.36 20.07
C TYR A 277 1.79 17.53 18.57
N LEU A 278 2.67 16.75 17.93
CA LEU A 278 2.86 16.69 16.49
C LEU A 278 3.22 15.27 16.11
N GLU A 279 2.39 14.62 15.31
CA GLU A 279 2.59 13.23 14.88
C GLU A 279 2.49 13.14 13.37
N LEU A 280 3.49 12.52 12.73
CA LEU A 280 3.49 12.23 11.30
C LEU A 280 2.57 11.04 11.02
N ASP A 281 1.60 11.21 10.13
CA ASP A 281 0.83 10.11 9.57
C ASP A 281 1.43 9.69 8.21
N PRO A 282 2.15 8.57 8.15
CA PRO A 282 2.74 8.09 6.90
C PRO A 282 1.70 7.66 5.85
N LEU A 283 0.44 7.49 6.25
CA LEU A 283 -0.67 7.12 5.36
C LEU A 283 -1.28 8.32 4.63
N ILE A 284 -0.91 9.55 4.99
CA ILE A 284 -1.31 10.75 4.26
C ILE A 284 -0.36 10.96 3.09
N ILE A 285 -0.71 10.37 1.95
CA ILE A 285 0.05 10.48 0.70
C ILE A 285 -0.59 11.56 -0.17
N SER A 286 0.21 12.56 -0.56
CA SER A 286 -0.27 13.63 -1.44
C SER A 286 -0.43 13.13 -2.88
N PRO A 287 -1.56 13.39 -3.53
CA PRO A 287 -1.69 13.12 -4.96
C PRO A 287 -0.67 13.92 -5.80
N PRO A 288 -0.31 13.46 -7.00
CA PRO A 288 0.60 14.18 -7.87
C PRO A 288 0.19 15.65 -8.07
N GLY A 289 1.13 16.57 -7.84
CA GLY A 289 0.91 18.01 -7.97
C GLY A 289 0.16 18.68 -6.81
N GLN A 290 -0.14 17.96 -5.75
CA GLN A 290 -0.69 18.49 -4.50
C GLN A 290 0.32 18.31 -3.35
N SER A 291 0.12 19.08 -2.28
CA SER A 291 0.90 18.94 -1.04
C SER A 291 -0.07 19.01 0.12
N TRP A 292 -0.31 17.87 0.73
CA TRP A 292 -1.11 17.76 1.95
C TRP A 292 -0.20 17.83 3.17
N ASP A 293 -0.72 18.34 4.28
CA ASP A 293 0.01 18.29 5.55
C ASP A 293 -0.13 16.88 6.15
N PRO A 294 0.95 16.12 6.30
CA PRO A 294 0.89 14.77 6.82
C PRO A 294 0.90 14.70 8.36
N TYR A 295 0.80 15.84 9.05
CA TYR A 295 0.91 15.88 10.49
C TYR A 295 -0.43 16.10 11.19
N TYR A 296 -0.71 15.26 12.18
CA TYR A 296 -1.71 15.56 13.20
C TYR A 296 -1.13 16.49 14.25
N ARG A 297 -1.93 17.50 14.65
CA ARG A 297 -1.59 18.49 15.66
C ARG A 297 -2.64 18.51 16.74
N PHE A 298 -2.21 18.81 17.96
CA PHE A 298 -3.12 19.08 19.03
C PHE A 298 -3.98 20.31 18.71
N GLN A 299 -5.28 20.22 19.00
CA GLN A 299 -6.22 21.32 18.77
C GLN A 299 -6.94 21.77 20.02
N GLY A 300 -7.12 20.91 21.02
CA GLY A 300 -7.82 21.30 22.23
C GLY A 300 -8.23 20.15 23.13
N TYR A 301 -8.96 20.48 24.17
CA TYR A 301 -9.50 19.55 25.15
C TYR A 301 -11.01 19.57 25.16
N GLN A 302 -11.61 18.41 25.32
CA GLN A 302 -13.02 18.22 25.63
C GLN A 302 -13.15 17.45 26.95
N PHE A 303 -13.98 17.93 27.84
CA PHE A 303 -14.26 17.29 29.11
C PHE A 303 -15.69 16.79 29.15
N TYR A 304 -15.86 15.52 29.41
CA TYR A 304 -17.15 14.88 29.48
C TYR A 304 -17.47 14.39 30.87
N GLN A 305 -18.71 14.60 31.27
CA GLN A 305 -19.31 13.90 32.42
C GLN A 305 -19.94 12.62 31.91
N LEU A 306 -19.52 11.48 32.46
CA LEU A 306 -20.01 10.17 32.08
C LEU A 306 -21.04 9.65 33.07
N ALA A 307 -22.08 8.95 32.59
CA ALA A 307 -23.11 8.34 33.46
C ALA A 307 -22.54 7.16 34.27
N SER A 308 -21.47 6.51 33.82
CA SER A 308 -20.77 5.46 34.55
C SER A 308 -19.33 5.30 34.06
N GLN A 309 -18.50 4.60 34.86
CA GLN A 309 -17.12 4.28 34.49
C GLN A 309 -16.96 3.25 33.34
N ALA A 310 -18.07 2.63 32.90
CA ALA A 310 -18.06 1.66 31.81
C ALA A 310 -18.20 2.31 30.43
N ILE A 311 -18.40 3.64 30.36
CA ILE A 311 -18.58 4.39 29.13
C ILE A 311 -17.22 4.65 28.49
N SER A 312 -17.12 4.40 27.20
CA SER A 312 -15.91 4.54 26.40
C SER A 312 -15.99 5.76 25.46
N VAL A 313 -14.91 6.03 24.75
CA VAL A 313 -14.83 7.10 23.74
C VAL A 313 -15.88 6.94 22.65
N THR A 314 -16.22 5.71 22.29
CA THR A 314 -17.23 5.41 21.26
C THR A 314 -18.66 5.76 21.67
N ASP A 315 -18.89 6.03 22.96
CA ASP A 315 -20.21 6.33 23.51
C ASP A 315 -20.43 7.84 23.72
N LEU A 316 -19.44 8.69 23.43
CA LEU A 316 -19.45 10.13 23.72
C LEU A 316 -20.54 10.89 22.96
N ASP A 317 -20.98 10.40 21.82
CA ASP A 317 -22.06 10.98 21.02
C ASP A 317 -23.45 10.66 21.55
N ASN A 318 -23.56 9.76 22.52
CA ASN A 318 -24.83 9.42 23.14
C ASN A 318 -25.11 10.33 24.35
N PRO A 319 -26.05 11.30 24.28
CA PRO A 319 -26.30 12.26 25.33
C PRO A 319 -26.86 11.64 26.63
N ASP A 320 -27.37 10.40 26.58
CA ASP A 320 -27.80 9.66 27.77
C ASP A 320 -26.64 9.07 28.56
N LEU A 321 -25.49 8.89 27.91
CA LEU A 321 -24.29 8.26 28.47
C LEU A 321 -23.18 9.27 28.79
N ALA A 322 -23.02 10.29 27.97
CA ALA A 322 -21.96 11.29 28.08
C ALA A 322 -22.48 12.70 27.83
N ARG A 323 -22.01 13.67 28.61
CA ARG A 323 -22.34 15.09 28.45
C ARG A 323 -21.06 15.90 28.35
N LEU A 324 -20.85 16.61 27.25
CA LEU A 324 -19.79 17.62 27.15
C LEU A 324 -20.05 18.75 28.16
N VAL A 325 -19.16 18.92 29.10
CA VAL A 325 -19.28 19.93 30.17
C VAL A 325 -18.36 21.13 29.98
N PHE A 326 -17.26 20.92 29.25
CA PHE A 326 -16.30 21.98 28.95
C PHE A 326 -15.51 21.65 27.71
N GLN A 327 -15.16 22.68 26.94
CA GLN A 327 -14.29 22.58 25.77
C GLN A 327 -13.41 23.82 25.71
N THR A 328 -12.15 23.60 25.31
CA THR A 328 -11.18 24.69 25.12
C THR A 328 -10.24 24.28 23.98
N ASP A 329 -9.83 25.23 23.16
CA ASP A 329 -9.06 24.98 21.93
C ASP A 329 -7.97 26.05 21.74
N LEU A 330 -7.00 25.74 20.90
CA LEU A 330 -5.94 26.67 20.52
C LEU A 330 -6.54 27.89 19.80
N GLU A 331 -5.89 29.04 19.92
CA GLU A 331 -6.18 30.24 19.13
C GLU A 331 -5.31 30.23 17.87
N ASP A 332 -5.76 29.50 16.83
CA ASP A 332 -4.98 29.24 15.62
C ASP A 332 -5.81 29.33 14.31
N GLU A 333 -7.00 29.92 14.38
CA GLU A 333 -7.97 30.05 13.29
C GLU A 333 -8.67 28.74 12.87
N VAL A 334 -8.40 27.61 13.53
CA VAL A 334 -9.09 26.32 13.33
C VAL A 334 -10.22 26.22 14.35
N SER A 335 -11.47 26.33 13.90
CA SER A 335 -12.65 26.23 14.77
C SER A 335 -13.51 25.00 14.53
N ASN A 336 -13.36 24.33 13.38
CA ASN A 336 -14.13 23.16 13.03
C ASN A 336 -13.20 22.02 12.63
N LEU A 337 -13.36 20.87 13.29
CA LEU A 337 -12.71 19.63 12.88
C LEU A 337 -13.73 18.76 12.16
N VAL A 338 -13.42 18.41 10.94
CA VAL A 338 -14.25 17.59 10.06
C VAL A 338 -13.52 16.30 9.75
N ASN A 339 -14.19 15.17 9.95
CA ASN A 339 -13.73 13.87 9.50
C ASN A 339 -14.58 13.39 8.33
N TYR A 340 -14.09 12.43 7.57
CA TYR A 340 -14.81 11.79 6.48
C TYR A 340 -15.20 10.38 6.89
N ASN A 341 -16.47 10.18 7.23
CA ASN A 341 -16.98 8.88 7.66
C ASN A 341 -17.69 8.18 6.49
N PHE A 342 -17.44 6.88 6.33
CA PHE A 342 -18.08 6.11 5.27
C PHE A 342 -19.57 5.88 5.59
N ASP A 343 -20.44 6.40 4.72
CA ASP A 343 -21.89 6.15 4.79
C ASP A 343 -22.27 4.98 3.88
N VAL A 344 -22.66 3.87 4.50
CA VAL A 344 -23.04 2.64 3.80
C VAL A 344 -24.29 2.79 2.93
N THR A 345 -25.14 3.81 3.19
CA THR A 345 -26.39 4.03 2.44
C THR A 345 -26.13 4.62 1.08
N ILE A 346 -25.11 5.47 0.98
CA ILE A 346 -24.74 6.13 -0.28
C ILE A 346 -23.42 5.60 -0.85
N GLY A 347 -22.74 4.69 -0.14
CA GLY A 347 -21.49 4.07 -0.56
C GLY A 347 -20.32 5.05 -0.74
N ALA A 348 -20.29 6.13 0.04
CA ALA A 348 -19.29 7.19 -0.09
C ALA A 348 -18.87 7.75 1.27
N ASN A 349 -17.67 8.33 1.32
CA ASN A 349 -17.22 9.10 2.47
C ASN A 349 -17.93 10.46 2.49
N VAL A 350 -18.58 10.78 3.61
CA VAL A 350 -19.25 12.06 3.85
C VAL A 350 -18.54 12.88 4.90
N PRO A 351 -18.41 14.21 4.72
CA PRO A 351 -17.82 15.06 5.74
C PRO A 351 -18.76 15.15 6.95
N THR A 352 -18.24 14.78 8.12
CA THR A 352 -18.94 14.87 9.41
C THR A 352 -18.23 15.86 10.30
N LEU A 353 -18.97 16.83 10.85
CA LEU A 353 -18.42 17.77 11.84
C LEU A 353 -18.26 17.05 13.18
N GLU A 354 -17.02 16.80 13.58
CA GLU A 354 -16.69 16.13 14.86
C GLU A 354 -16.58 17.12 16.02
N VAL A 355 -15.98 18.28 15.77
CA VAL A 355 -15.77 19.30 16.79
C VAL A 355 -16.07 20.69 16.23
N SER A 356 -16.85 21.48 16.98
CA SER A 356 -16.99 22.91 16.75
C SER A 356 -16.50 23.66 17.99
N ALA A 357 -15.45 24.43 17.84
CA ALA A 357 -14.70 25.06 18.91
C ALA A 357 -14.75 26.59 18.83
N SER A 358 -14.35 27.27 19.90
CA SER A 358 -14.50 28.72 20.04
C SER A 358 -13.31 29.53 19.58
N ASN A 359 -12.15 28.89 19.35
CA ASN A 359 -10.88 29.51 18.94
C ASN A 359 -10.44 30.64 19.90
N LEU A 360 -10.53 30.39 21.21
CA LEU A 360 -10.28 31.38 22.25
C LEU A 360 -9.01 31.15 23.09
N GLY A 361 -8.25 30.12 22.76
CA GLY A 361 -7.08 29.72 23.52
C GLY A 361 -7.39 28.70 24.63
N ILE A 362 -6.35 27.97 25.06
CA ILE A 362 -6.47 26.91 26.07
C ILE A 362 -6.69 27.51 27.46
N SER A 363 -7.71 27.00 28.14
CA SER A 363 -7.89 27.21 29.59
C SER A 363 -7.54 25.93 30.33
N HIS A 364 -6.63 26.00 31.29
CA HIS A 364 -6.16 24.87 32.09
C HIS A 364 -6.94 24.63 33.37
N SER A 365 -8.04 25.33 33.56
CA SER A 365 -8.90 25.16 34.74
C SER A 365 -10.37 25.36 34.41
N ILE A 366 -11.22 24.55 35.03
CA ILE A 366 -12.67 24.68 34.95
C ILE A 366 -13.30 24.51 36.34
N ASN A 367 -14.44 25.15 36.57
CA ASN A 367 -15.28 24.93 37.75
C ASN A 367 -16.61 24.34 37.29
N ILE A 368 -17.00 23.24 37.91
CA ILE A 368 -18.28 22.55 37.63
C ILE A 368 -19.14 22.60 38.89
N LEU A 369 -20.41 23.06 38.73
CA LEU A 369 -21.43 23.14 39.80
C LEU A 369 -22.10 21.78 40.01
#